data_7ad9590d79438d7a4a9d5c9f0fcbc57d
#
_entry.id   7ad9590d79438d7a4a9d5c9f0fcbc57d
#
_cell.length_a   1.000
_cell.length_b   1.000
_cell.length_c   1.000
_cell.angle_alpha   90.00
_cell.angle_beta   90.00
_cell.angle_gamma   90.00
#
_symmetry.space_group_name_H-M   'P 1'
#
loop_
_entity.id
_entity.type
_entity.pdbx_description
1 polymer ?
#
loop_
_entity_poly.entity_id
_entity_poly.type
_entity_poly.pdbx_seq_one_letter_code
_entity_poly.pdbx_strand_id
1 'polypeptide(L)'
;SDVHNLIGAYVQNKSRLSLAIIGATGSYGSVITTYKISVAGQTINAVSGTTGIMTTSGNQTITATITDSRGRTATKSISVNVLPYIHPKINGVGVERNTDTSALVTANLLATSLIVNGIEKNFSRYLIEYKSVDASSYTQIEASAESLSYALSKTITGLNEAKSYDFRVYVGDVFGYNSAYEILHISTAFKSFDFDVKTGRIGIQKVLEHKDSIIEVPHGSKLYVGETPIDLDNILIFIEE
;
A
#
# COMPACT_ATOMS: atom_id res chain seq x y z
N SER A 1 -15.60 -20.07 2.07
CA SER A 1 -14.25 -19.51 2.25
C SER A 1 -14.36 -18.30 3.18
N ASP A 2 -13.32 -17.99 3.91
CA ASP A 2 -13.27 -16.85 4.84
C ASP A 2 -13.61 -15.53 4.11
N VAL A 3 -13.26 -15.44 2.85
CA VAL A 3 -13.59 -14.29 1.98
C VAL A 3 -15.11 -14.15 1.79
N HIS A 4 -15.83 -15.25 1.56
CA HIS A 4 -17.28 -15.19 1.42
C HIS A 4 -17.95 -14.77 2.75
N ASN A 5 -17.43 -15.20 3.88
CA ASN A 5 -17.93 -14.79 5.20
C ASN A 5 -17.65 -13.29 5.46
N LEU A 6 -16.50 -12.78 5.00
CA LEU A 6 -16.10 -11.39 5.19
C LEU A 6 -16.88 -10.43 4.29
N ILE A 7 -17.02 -10.78 3.00
CA ILE A 7 -17.58 -9.89 1.96
C ILE A 7 -19.06 -10.16 1.70
N GLY A 8 -19.50 -11.41 1.84
CA GLY A 8 -20.85 -11.87 1.44
C GLY A 8 -20.93 -12.31 -0.02
N ALA A 9 -19.79 -12.40 -0.73
CA ALA A 9 -19.70 -12.81 -2.12
C ALA A 9 -18.34 -13.49 -2.39
N TYR A 10 -18.25 -14.17 -3.53
CA TYR A 10 -16.96 -14.66 -4.03
C TYR A 10 -16.21 -13.54 -4.76
N VAL A 11 -14.91 -13.49 -4.56
CA VAL A 11 -14.03 -12.42 -5.05
C VAL A 11 -12.87 -13.02 -5.84
N GLN A 12 -12.61 -12.47 -7.03
CA GLN A 12 -11.50 -12.84 -7.90
C GLN A 12 -10.16 -12.73 -7.15
N ASN A 13 -9.26 -13.68 -7.38
CA ASN A 13 -7.92 -13.77 -6.77
C ASN A 13 -7.91 -13.94 -5.23
N LYS A 14 -9.09 -14.10 -4.61
CA LYS A 14 -9.22 -14.25 -3.15
C LYS A 14 -10.00 -15.50 -2.76
N SER A 15 -11.04 -15.86 -3.51
CA SER A 15 -11.97 -16.94 -3.13
C SER A 15 -11.61 -18.29 -3.73
N ARG A 16 -11.98 -19.34 -3.00
CA ARG A 16 -12.06 -20.73 -3.46
C ARG A 16 -13.50 -21.21 -3.31
N LEU A 17 -13.94 -22.12 -4.17
CA LEU A 17 -15.28 -22.70 -4.09
C LEU A 17 -15.18 -24.10 -3.50
N SER A 18 -15.96 -24.38 -2.45
CA SER A 18 -16.20 -25.74 -1.95
C SER A 18 -17.46 -26.28 -2.61
N LEU A 19 -17.32 -27.35 -3.37
CA LEU A 19 -18.35 -27.91 -4.24
C LEU A 19 -18.63 -29.36 -3.87
N ALA A 20 -19.90 -29.78 -4.00
CA ALA A 20 -20.30 -31.16 -3.78
C ALA A 20 -21.45 -31.54 -4.72
N ILE A 21 -21.45 -32.79 -5.21
CA ILE A 21 -22.56 -33.41 -5.91
C ILE A 21 -23.41 -34.15 -4.87
N ILE A 22 -24.65 -33.72 -4.71
CA ILE A 22 -25.56 -34.27 -3.69
C ILE A 22 -26.74 -34.95 -4.40
N GLY A 23 -27.17 -36.11 -3.87
CA GLY A 23 -28.37 -36.80 -4.34
C GLY A 23 -28.21 -37.51 -5.68
N ALA A 24 -26.98 -37.75 -6.15
CA ALA A 24 -26.74 -38.52 -7.35
C ALA A 24 -27.02 -40.02 -7.15
N THR A 25 -27.94 -40.57 -7.89
CA THR A 25 -28.31 -42.00 -7.83
C THR A 25 -28.33 -42.60 -9.22
N GLY A 26 -27.96 -43.87 -9.32
CA GLY A 26 -28.13 -44.65 -10.55
C GLY A 26 -29.57 -45.08 -10.73
N SER A 27 -30.01 -45.23 -11.98
CA SER A 27 -31.35 -45.76 -12.31
C SER A 27 -31.27 -47.23 -12.73
N TYR A 28 -32.37 -47.96 -12.50
CA TYR A 28 -32.50 -49.38 -12.86
C TYR A 28 -31.36 -50.26 -12.31
N GLY A 29 -30.98 -50.02 -11.01
CA GLY A 29 -29.96 -50.83 -10.36
C GLY A 29 -28.49 -50.53 -10.78
N SER A 30 -28.21 -49.47 -11.56
CA SER A 30 -26.87 -49.01 -11.80
C SER A 30 -26.31 -48.23 -10.63
N VAL A 31 -25.00 -48.20 -10.48
CA VAL A 31 -24.28 -47.39 -9.46
C VAL A 31 -23.49 -46.30 -10.17
N ILE A 32 -23.29 -45.18 -9.50
CA ILE A 32 -22.43 -44.08 -10.01
C ILE A 32 -20.96 -44.51 -9.84
N THR A 33 -20.21 -44.48 -10.95
CA THR A 33 -18.80 -44.88 -11.00
C THR A 33 -17.84 -43.71 -11.09
N THR A 34 -18.26 -42.57 -11.66
CA THR A 34 -17.41 -41.39 -11.76
C THR A 34 -18.16 -40.11 -11.42
N TYR A 35 -17.45 -39.19 -10.84
CA TYR A 35 -17.88 -37.83 -10.50
C TYR A 35 -16.87 -36.83 -11.08
N LYS A 36 -17.37 -35.78 -11.72
CA LYS A 36 -16.56 -34.69 -12.23
C LYS A 36 -17.27 -33.36 -11.98
N ILE A 37 -16.57 -32.40 -11.41
CA ILE A 37 -17.04 -31.02 -11.25
C ILE A 37 -16.07 -30.12 -12.01
N SER A 38 -16.58 -29.26 -12.88
CA SER A 38 -15.74 -28.31 -13.65
C SER A 38 -16.23 -26.90 -13.45
N VAL A 39 -15.30 -25.96 -13.25
CA VAL A 39 -15.58 -24.51 -13.15
C VAL A 39 -14.33 -23.72 -13.50
N ALA A 40 -14.48 -22.68 -14.31
CA ALA A 40 -13.37 -21.74 -14.64
C ALA A 40 -12.06 -22.46 -15.05
N GLY A 41 -12.16 -23.51 -15.90
CA GLY A 41 -11.00 -24.31 -16.33
C GLY A 41 -10.44 -25.29 -15.30
N GLN A 42 -10.94 -25.31 -14.08
CA GLN A 42 -10.54 -26.23 -13.02
C GLN A 42 -11.46 -27.44 -12.99
N THR A 43 -10.92 -28.60 -12.59
CA THR A 43 -11.67 -29.86 -12.52
C THR A 43 -11.40 -30.58 -11.20
N ILE A 44 -12.48 -31.10 -10.60
CA ILE A 44 -12.48 -31.95 -9.41
C ILE A 44 -13.06 -33.29 -9.82
N ASN A 45 -12.28 -34.38 -9.78
CA ASN A 45 -12.70 -35.73 -10.11
C ASN A 45 -13.10 -36.50 -8.84
N ALA A 46 -14.07 -35.96 -8.13
CA ALA A 46 -14.58 -36.52 -6.88
C ALA A 46 -16.03 -36.05 -6.65
N VAL A 47 -16.72 -36.69 -5.72
CA VAL A 47 -18.08 -36.29 -5.29
C VAL A 47 -18.10 -34.91 -4.66
N SER A 48 -16.97 -34.47 -4.07
CA SER A 48 -16.80 -33.14 -3.48
C SER A 48 -15.34 -32.71 -3.49
N GLY A 49 -15.13 -31.41 -3.39
CA GLY A 49 -13.77 -30.84 -3.28
C GLY A 49 -13.79 -29.33 -3.30
N THR A 50 -12.61 -28.76 -3.16
CA THR A 50 -12.40 -27.32 -3.18
C THR A 50 -11.53 -26.94 -4.40
N THR A 51 -11.93 -25.90 -5.11
CA THR A 51 -11.16 -25.36 -6.26
C THR A 51 -9.83 -24.75 -5.78
N GLY A 52 -8.93 -24.49 -6.72
CA GLY A 52 -7.92 -23.46 -6.56
C GLY A 52 -8.56 -22.08 -6.41
N ILE A 53 -7.72 -21.04 -6.32
CA ILE A 53 -8.19 -19.65 -6.30
C ILE A 53 -8.91 -19.35 -7.63
N MET A 54 -10.05 -18.67 -7.53
CA MET A 54 -10.81 -18.21 -8.70
C MET A 54 -10.08 -17.01 -9.31
N THR A 55 -9.50 -17.19 -10.49
CA THR A 55 -8.73 -16.14 -11.21
C THR A 55 -9.57 -15.35 -12.19
N THR A 56 -10.80 -15.83 -12.51
CA THR A 56 -11.75 -15.16 -13.41
C THR A 56 -12.90 -14.58 -12.62
N SER A 57 -13.40 -13.43 -13.05
CA SER A 57 -14.56 -12.74 -12.48
C SER A 57 -15.81 -12.93 -13.36
N GLY A 58 -16.94 -12.43 -12.90
CA GLY A 58 -18.23 -12.54 -13.56
C GLY A 58 -18.93 -13.85 -13.25
N ASN A 59 -19.95 -14.17 -14.02
CA ASN A 59 -20.72 -15.40 -13.87
C ASN A 59 -19.91 -16.61 -14.32
N GLN A 60 -19.58 -17.50 -13.39
CA GLN A 60 -18.86 -18.74 -13.61
C GLN A 60 -19.87 -19.90 -13.60
N THR A 61 -19.89 -20.69 -14.67
CA THR A 61 -20.73 -21.90 -14.74
C THR A 61 -20.01 -23.06 -14.07
N ILE A 62 -20.62 -23.64 -13.05
CA ILE A 62 -20.18 -24.86 -12.40
C ILE A 62 -20.96 -26.01 -13.05
N THR A 63 -20.26 -26.97 -13.63
CA THR A 63 -20.86 -28.12 -14.28
C THR A 63 -20.47 -29.39 -13.54
N ALA A 64 -21.46 -30.12 -13.04
CA ALA A 64 -21.30 -31.44 -12.49
C ALA A 64 -21.68 -32.50 -13.51
N THR A 65 -20.82 -33.48 -13.73
CA THR A 65 -21.07 -34.64 -14.60
C THR A 65 -20.85 -35.92 -13.80
N ILE A 66 -21.80 -36.85 -13.89
CA ILE A 66 -21.68 -38.18 -13.29
C ILE A 66 -21.80 -39.23 -14.40
N THR A 67 -21.13 -40.39 -14.18
CA THR A 67 -21.27 -41.55 -15.06
C THR A 67 -21.62 -42.77 -14.23
N ASP A 68 -22.56 -43.57 -14.71
CA ASP A 68 -22.97 -44.82 -14.06
C ASP A 68 -22.20 -46.05 -14.58
N SER A 69 -22.41 -47.19 -13.93
CA SER A 69 -21.77 -48.47 -14.25
C SER A 69 -22.14 -49.03 -15.65
N ARG A 70 -23.08 -48.41 -16.34
CA ARG A 70 -23.47 -48.75 -17.73
C ARG A 70 -22.94 -47.72 -18.74
N GLY A 71 -22.07 -46.76 -18.29
CA GLY A 71 -21.50 -45.74 -19.13
C GLY A 71 -22.43 -44.56 -19.47
N ARG A 72 -23.64 -44.50 -18.88
CA ARG A 72 -24.57 -43.38 -19.09
C ARG A 72 -24.13 -42.19 -18.26
N THR A 73 -24.24 -41.00 -18.86
CA THR A 73 -23.86 -39.75 -18.22
C THR A 73 -25.07 -38.86 -17.91
N ALA A 74 -24.98 -38.10 -16.82
CA ALA A 74 -25.92 -37.02 -16.53
C ALA A 74 -25.11 -35.78 -16.10
N THR A 75 -25.63 -34.62 -16.51
CA THR A 75 -24.96 -33.35 -16.29
C THR A 75 -25.94 -32.33 -15.69
N LYS A 76 -25.47 -31.55 -14.73
CA LYS A 76 -26.22 -30.40 -14.17
C LYS A 76 -25.27 -29.21 -14.02
N SER A 77 -25.78 -28.04 -14.35
CA SER A 77 -25.01 -26.79 -14.20
C SER A 77 -25.74 -25.79 -13.30
N ILE A 78 -24.96 -25.03 -12.56
CA ILE A 78 -25.38 -23.87 -11.79
C ILE A 78 -24.41 -22.72 -12.08
N SER A 79 -24.81 -21.48 -11.78
CA SER A 79 -23.95 -20.33 -11.93
C SER A 79 -23.59 -19.73 -10.57
N VAL A 80 -22.37 -19.22 -10.44
CA VAL A 80 -21.91 -18.42 -9.31
C VAL A 80 -21.29 -17.13 -9.83
N ASN A 81 -21.63 -16.01 -9.22
CA ASN A 81 -20.99 -14.73 -9.55
C ASN A 81 -19.73 -14.52 -8.70
N VAL A 82 -18.63 -14.17 -9.37
CA VAL A 82 -17.33 -13.82 -8.75
C VAL A 82 -17.08 -12.35 -9.02
N LEU A 83 -17.00 -11.54 -7.97
CA LEU A 83 -16.75 -10.11 -8.10
C LEU A 83 -15.33 -9.86 -8.65
N PRO A 84 -15.16 -8.92 -9.59
CA PRO A 84 -13.83 -8.53 -10.06
C PRO A 84 -13.03 -7.88 -8.94
N TYR A 85 -11.72 -8.18 -8.88
CA TYR A 85 -10.85 -7.63 -7.88
C TYR A 85 -9.43 -7.45 -8.39
N ILE A 86 -8.89 -6.28 -8.11
CA ILE A 86 -7.50 -5.93 -8.32
C ILE A 86 -6.95 -5.47 -6.97
N HIS A 87 -5.73 -5.85 -6.65
CA HIS A 87 -5.05 -5.41 -5.43
C HIS A 87 -5.01 -3.89 -5.33
N PRO A 88 -5.12 -3.33 -4.11
CA PRO A 88 -5.05 -1.90 -3.91
C PRO A 88 -3.74 -1.33 -4.46
N LYS A 89 -3.80 -0.08 -4.92
CA LYS A 89 -2.67 0.64 -5.52
C LYS A 89 -2.37 1.90 -4.74
N ILE A 90 -1.09 2.23 -4.72
CA ILE A 90 -0.58 3.50 -4.20
C ILE A 90 0.11 4.24 -5.35
N ASN A 91 -0.17 5.54 -5.48
CA ASN A 91 0.42 6.40 -6.51
C ASN A 91 0.88 7.71 -5.87
N GLY A 92 1.89 8.34 -6.46
CA GLY A 92 2.35 9.67 -6.05
C GLY A 92 2.78 9.72 -4.59
N VAL A 93 3.53 8.71 -4.14
CA VAL A 93 4.06 8.70 -2.78
C VAL A 93 5.15 9.76 -2.66
N GLY A 94 5.04 10.60 -1.63
CA GLY A 94 6.03 11.60 -1.31
C GLY A 94 6.26 11.68 0.19
N VAL A 95 7.47 12.02 0.57
CA VAL A 95 7.79 12.40 1.94
C VAL A 95 8.75 13.58 1.90
N GLU A 96 8.46 14.60 2.70
CA GLU A 96 9.29 15.78 2.81
C GLU A 96 9.33 16.27 4.25
N ARG A 97 10.44 16.88 4.66
CA ARG A 97 10.45 17.63 5.89
C ARG A 97 9.66 18.92 5.71
N ASN A 98 8.65 19.14 6.54
CA ASN A 98 7.87 20.37 6.55
C ASN A 98 8.25 21.28 7.73
N THR A 99 8.95 20.73 8.75
CA THR A 99 9.65 21.48 9.82
C THR A 99 10.88 20.70 10.25
N ASP A 100 11.72 21.26 11.12
CA ASP A 100 12.91 20.59 11.63
C ASP A 100 12.59 19.28 12.34
N THR A 101 11.43 19.21 13.00
CA THR A 101 11.03 18.05 13.82
C THR A 101 9.84 17.29 13.23
N SER A 102 9.43 17.56 11.98
CA SER A 102 8.31 16.87 11.36
C SER A 102 8.51 16.59 9.87
N ALA A 103 7.80 15.59 9.38
CA ALA A 103 7.72 15.26 7.97
C ALA A 103 6.28 15.08 7.53
N LEU A 104 5.99 15.53 6.31
CA LEU A 104 4.70 15.31 5.64
C LEU A 104 4.83 14.10 4.71
N VAL A 105 3.97 13.11 4.92
CA VAL A 105 3.81 11.94 4.04
C VAL A 105 2.56 12.14 3.20
N THR A 106 2.69 12.06 1.89
CA THR A 106 1.59 12.17 0.93
C THR A 106 1.51 10.94 0.03
N ALA A 107 0.30 10.53 -0.35
CA ALA A 107 0.07 9.47 -1.32
C ALA A 107 -1.38 9.48 -1.82
N ASN A 108 -1.63 8.89 -2.98
CA ASN A 108 -2.98 8.59 -3.44
C ASN A 108 -3.23 7.09 -3.37
N LEU A 109 -4.20 6.69 -2.57
CA LEU A 109 -4.58 5.30 -2.33
C LEU A 109 -5.83 4.97 -3.14
N LEU A 110 -5.87 3.76 -3.71
CA LEU A 110 -7.02 3.28 -4.48
C LEU A 110 -7.28 1.81 -4.20
N ALA A 111 -8.47 1.49 -3.73
CA ALA A 111 -8.99 0.13 -3.57
C ALA A 111 -10.07 -0.17 -4.62
N THR A 112 -10.22 -1.46 -4.97
CA THR A 112 -11.26 -1.92 -5.91
C THR A 112 -12.61 -1.97 -5.19
N SER A 113 -13.66 -1.44 -5.81
CA SER A 113 -15.04 -1.52 -5.30
C SER A 113 -15.53 -2.98 -5.26
N LEU A 114 -16.15 -3.35 -4.14
CA LEU A 114 -16.77 -4.66 -3.91
C LEU A 114 -18.21 -4.45 -3.39
N ILE A 115 -19.15 -4.24 -4.29
CA ILE A 115 -20.56 -4.01 -3.95
C ILE A 115 -21.29 -5.32 -3.79
N VAL A 116 -21.91 -5.53 -2.62
CA VAL A 116 -22.80 -6.67 -2.33
C VAL A 116 -24.13 -6.16 -1.82
N ASN A 117 -25.21 -6.50 -2.51
CA ASN A 117 -26.57 -6.04 -2.20
C ASN A 117 -26.67 -4.51 -2.07
N GLY A 118 -25.97 -3.77 -2.96
CA GLY A 118 -25.95 -2.31 -2.96
C GLY A 118 -25.06 -1.65 -1.90
N ILE A 119 -24.33 -2.44 -1.13
CA ILE A 119 -23.43 -1.93 -0.07
C ILE A 119 -21.98 -2.16 -0.47
N GLU A 120 -21.17 -1.09 -0.42
CA GLU A 120 -19.73 -1.17 -0.59
C GLU A 120 -19.11 -1.92 0.61
N LYS A 121 -18.28 -2.92 0.32
CA LYS A 121 -17.63 -3.78 1.32
C LYS A 121 -16.13 -3.58 1.40
N ASN A 122 -15.55 -2.78 0.50
CA ASN A 122 -14.13 -2.52 0.48
C ASN A 122 -13.83 -1.06 0.85
N PHE A 123 -12.60 -0.80 1.27
CA PHE A 123 -12.10 0.54 1.60
C PHE A 123 -10.57 0.52 1.54
N SER A 124 -9.95 1.65 1.32
CA SER A 124 -8.50 1.75 1.38
C SER A 124 -8.00 1.88 2.82
N ARG A 125 -6.83 1.30 3.07
CA ARG A 125 -6.08 1.39 4.33
C ARG A 125 -4.65 1.82 4.00
N TYR A 126 -3.97 2.45 4.96
CA TYR A 126 -2.55 2.71 4.86
C TYR A 126 -1.80 2.28 6.12
N LEU A 127 -0.55 1.91 5.92
CA LEU A 127 0.43 1.72 6.97
C LEU A 127 1.66 2.54 6.60
N ILE A 128 2.09 3.41 7.49
CA ILE A 128 3.35 4.15 7.39
C ILE A 128 4.28 3.54 8.42
N GLU A 129 5.43 3.09 7.96
CA GLU A 129 6.55 2.70 8.82
C GLU A 129 7.67 3.72 8.65
N TYR A 130 8.25 4.18 9.74
CA TYR A 130 9.40 5.07 9.69
C TYR A 130 10.42 4.77 10.78
N LYS A 131 11.67 5.06 10.50
CA LYS A 131 12.79 4.98 11.47
C LYS A 131 13.87 5.98 11.13
N SER A 132 14.68 6.38 12.10
CA SER A 132 15.96 7.00 11.77
C SER A 132 16.87 5.97 11.12
N VAL A 133 17.72 6.40 10.20
CA VAL A 133 18.58 5.50 9.39
C VAL A 133 19.43 4.59 10.27
N ASP A 134 19.89 5.08 11.42
CA ASP A 134 20.70 4.38 12.41
C ASP A 134 19.89 3.45 13.34
N ALA A 135 18.55 3.48 13.29
CA ALA A 135 17.70 2.63 14.11
C ALA A 135 17.52 1.25 13.50
N SER A 136 17.40 0.22 14.35
CA SER A 136 17.17 -1.16 13.92
C SER A 136 15.70 -1.50 13.68
N SER A 137 14.76 -0.73 14.26
CA SER A 137 13.33 -1.01 14.20
C SER A 137 12.53 0.17 13.64
N TYR A 138 11.40 -0.15 13.01
CA TYR A 138 10.46 0.84 12.50
C TYR A 138 9.38 1.15 13.54
N THR A 139 8.93 2.40 13.56
CA THR A 139 7.71 2.85 14.20
C THR A 139 6.59 2.76 13.16
N GLN A 140 5.40 2.30 13.58
CA GLN A 140 4.26 2.07 12.70
C GLN A 140 3.11 3.02 13.01
N ILE A 141 2.46 3.50 11.96
CA ILE A 141 1.20 4.25 12.02
C ILE A 141 0.27 3.65 10.97
N GLU A 142 -0.88 3.13 11.40
CA GLU A 142 -1.87 2.60 10.47
C GLU A 142 -3.24 3.26 10.67
N ALA A 143 -4.01 3.36 9.58
CA ALA A 143 -5.40 3.78 9.62
C ALA A 143 -6.19 3.28 8.39
N SER A 144 -7.51 3.24 8.55
CA SER A 144 -8.46 3.05 7.45
C SER A 144 -8.94 4.42 6.95
N ALA A 145 -9.09 4.53 5.63
CA ALA A 145 -9.58 5.76 5.01
C ALA A 145 -11.12 5.78 4.85
N GLU A 146 -11.80 4.66 5.13
CA GLU A 146 -13.25 4.49 4.99
C GLU A 146 -13.81 4.83 3.59
N SER A 147 -12.95 4.90 2.59
CA SER A 147 -13.28 5.19 1.20
C SER A 147 -12.41 4.39 0.25
N LEU A 148 -12.87 4.19 -1.00
CA LEU A 148 -12.11 3.48 -2.02
C LEU A 148 -10.91 4.28 -2.53
N SER A 149 -11.07 5.61 -2.65
CA SER A 149 -10.02 6.53 -3.08
C SER A 149 -9.74 7.51 -1.95
N TYR A 150 -8.47 7.64 -1.58
CA TYR A 150 -8.05 8.50 -0.48
C TYR A 150 -6.74 9.21 -0.78
N ALA A 151 -6.76 10.54 -0.68
CA ALA A 151 -5.57 11.37 -0.74
C ALA A 151 -4.95 11.45 0.67
N LEU A 152 -3.94 10.63 0.91
CA LEU A 152 -3.19 10.62 2.17
C LEU A 152 -2.39 11.91 2.29
N SER A 153 -2.52 12.58 3.43
CA SER A 153 -1.70 13.71 3.87
C SER A 153 -1.52 13.58 5.37
N LYS A 154 -0.38 13.05 5.80
CA LYS A 154 -0.12 12.73 7.21
C LYS A 154 1.17 13.37 7.68
N THR A 155 1.09 14.24 8.67
CA THR A 155 2.28 14.79 9.35
C THR A 155 2.74 13.83 10.44
N ILE A 156 4.02 13.49 10.41
CA ILE A 156 4.74 12.72 11.43
C ILE A 156 5.57 13.72 12.22
N THR A 157 5.38 13.78 13.52
CA THR A 157 6.04 14.72 14.42
C THR A 157 7.02 14.01 15.35
N GLY A 158 7.86 14.78 16.04
CA GLY A 158 8.83 14.25 17.01
C GLY A 158 10.08 13.65 16.36
N LEU A 159 10.36 14.02 15.11
CA LEU A 159 11.61 13.65 14.45
C LEU A 159 12.76 14.46 15.01
N ASN A 160 13.95 13.85 15.04
CA ASN A 160 15.18 14.56 15.40
C ASN A 160 15.72 15.31 14.18
N GLU A 161 16.00 16.58 14.31
CA GLU A 161 16.53 17.45 13.25
C GLU A 161 17.89 16.99 12.72
N ALA A 162 18.73 16.42 13.59
CA ALA A 162 20.07 15.94 13.24
C ALA A 162 20.09 14.52 12.64
N LYS A 163 18.93 13.88 12.43
CA LYS A 163 18.83 12.52 11.89
C LYS A 163 18.11 12.48 10.55
N SER A 164 18.58 11.62 9.68
CA SER A 164 17.87 11.20 8.45
C SER A 164 16.92 10.06 8.78
N TYR A 165 15.84 9.95 8.00
CA TYR A 165 14.82 8.94 8.22
C TYR A 165 14.45 8.21 6.94
N ASP A 166 14.20 6.90 7.08
CA ASP A 166 13.59 6.06 6.06
C ASP A 166 12.10 5.89 6.35
N PHE A 167 11.29 6.00 5.32
CA PHE A 167 9.85 5.79 5.35
C PHE A 167 9.47 4.66 4.41
N ARG A 168 8.46 3.89 4.79
CA ARG A 168 7.77 2.90 3.97
C ARG A 168 6.29 3.19 4.02
N VAL A 169 5.64 3.24 2.88
CA VAL A 169 4.20 3.50 2.81
C VAL A 169 3.54 2.32 2.10
N TYR A 170 2.61 1.69 2.79
CA TYR A 170 1.84 0.57 2.29
C TYR A 170 0.40 0.98 2.06
N VAL A 171 -0.20 0.42 1.04
CA VAL A 171 -1.64 0.45 0.83
C VAL A 171 -2.23 -0.92 1.11
N GLY A 172 -3.41 -0.93 1.69
CA GLY A 172 -4.19 -2.12 1.95
C GLY A 172 -5.66 -1.90 1.66
N ASP A 173 -6.43 -2.94 1.87
CA ASP A 173 -7.88 -2.93 1.81
C ASP A 173 -8.48 -3.90 2.85
N VAL A 174 -9.75 -4.27 2.71
CA VAL A 174 -10.43 -5.22 3.60
C VAL A 174 -9.69 -6.57 3.72
N PHE A 175 -8.87 -6.95 2.74
CA PHE A 175 -8.08 -8.19 2.75
C PHE A 175 -6.70 -8.04 3.38
N GLY A 176 -6.35 -6.85 3.86
CA GLY A 176 -5.05 -6.56 4.46
C GLY A 176 -4.17 -5.68 3.58
N TYR A 177 -2.92 -5.51 4.00
CA TYR A 177 -1.95 -4.68 3.30
C TYR A 177 -1.33 -5.42 2.12
N ASN A 178 -1.05 -4.67 1.05
CA ASN A 178 -0.20 -5.14 -0.03
C ASN A 178 1.25 -5.21 0.46
N SER A 179 2.00 -6.20 0.02
CA SER A 179 3.44 -6.33 0.33
C SER A 179 4.32 -5.32 -0.41
N ALA A 180 3.81 -4.70 -1.47
CA ALA A 180 4.53 -3.66 -2.20
C ALA A 180 4.50 -2.34 -1.42
N TYR A 181 5.66 -1.73 -1.25
CA TYR A 181 5.86 -0.41 -0.65
C TYR A 181 7.00 0.30 -1.36
N GLU A 182 7.04 1.61 -1.22
CA GLU A 182 8.19 2.40 -1.65
C GLU A 182 9.00 2.84 -0.43
N ILE A 183 10.33 2.81 -0.54
CA ILE A 183 11.23 3.37 0.46
C ILE A 183 11.55 4.80 0.06
N LEU A 184 11.21 5.73 0.93
CA LEU A 184 11.43 7.15 0.78
C LEU A 184 12.41 7.62 1.86
N HIS A 185 13.28 8.50 1.50
CA HIS A 185 14.32 8.99 2.40
C HIS A 185 14.20 10.50 2.58
N ILE A 186 14.30 10.96 3.83
CA ILE A 186 14.46 12.39 4.13
C ILE A 186 15.79 12.62 4.85
N SER A 187 16.46 13.68 4.45
CA SER A 187 17.72 14.11 5.07
C SER A 187 17.49 14.69 6.46
N THR A 188 18.58 14.96 7.16
CA THR A 188 18.59 15.82 8.36
C THR A 188 17.94 17.17 8.03
N ALA A 189 17.37 17.84 9.01
CA ALA A 189 16.96 19.23 8.84
C ALA A 189 18.18 20.16 8.73
N PHE A 190 19.31 19.69 9.26
CA PHE A 190 20.57 20.43 9.21
C PHE A 190 21.13 20.42 7.80
N LYS A 191 21.17 21.56 7.16
CA LYS A 191 21.75 21.74 5.82
C LYS A 191 23.15 22.29 5.96
N SER A 192 24.14 21.62 5.37
CA SER A 192 25.51 22.17 5.28
C SER A 192 25.57 23.41 4.38
N PHE A 193 24.60 23.55 3.49
CA PHE A 193 24.49 24.68 2.58
C PHE A 193 23.01 24.90 2.25
N ASP A 194 22.48 26.06 2.60
CA ASP A 194 21.11 26.46 2.29
C ASP A 194 21.10 27.64 1.33
N PHE A 195 20.23 27.58 0.32
CA PHE A 195 20.10 28.60 -0.71
C PHE A 195 18.66 29.08 -0.76
N ASP A 196 18.38 30.26 -0.25
CA ASP A 196 17.08 30.87 -0.34
C ASP A 196 16.92 31.57 -1.72
N VAL A 197 16.27 30.88 -2.66
CA VAL A 197 16.06 31.35 -4.02
C VAL A 197 15.22 32.64 -4.07
N LYS A 198 14.34 32.87 -3.09
CA LYS A 198 13.46 34.05 -3.07
C LYS A 198 14.18 35.31 -2.66
N THR A 199 15.14 35.21 -1.76
CA THR A 199 15.87 36.35 -1.22
C THR A 199 17.31 36.42 -1.71
N GLY A 200 17.80 35.38 -2.41
CA GLY A 200 19.17 35.31 -2.92
C GLY A 200 20.23 35.09 -1.84
N ARG A 201 19.81 34.63 -0.63
CA ARG A 201 20.72 34.44 0.50
C ARG A 201 21.27 33.02 0.54
N ILE A 202 22.44 32.88 1.15
CA ILE A 202 23.15 31.61 1.30
C ILE A 202 23.44 31.41 2.79
N GLY A 203 22.96 30.26 3.34
CA GLY A 203 23.34 29.78 4.67
C GLY A 203 24.36 28.64 4.55
N ILE A 204 25.43 28.71 5.29
CA ILE A 204 26.48 27.68 5.35
C ILE A 204 26.45 27.03 6.73
N GLN A 205 26.16 25.71 6.78
CA GLN A 205 26.04 24.92 8.01
C GLN A 205 25.02 25.47 9.03
N LYS A 206 24.06 26.25 8.53
CA LYS A 206 23.03 26.88 9.34
C LYS A 206 21.76 27.10 8.52
N VAL A 207 20.60 26.97 9.13
CA VAL A 207 19.35 27.47 8.58
C VAL A 207 19.35 28.98 8.68
N LEU A 208 18.89 29.67 7.64
CA LEU A 208 18.81 31.14 7.63
C LEU A 208 17.84 31.63 8.72
N GLU A 209 18.36 32.19 9.81
CA GLU A 209 17.55 32.67 10.92
C GLU A 209 17.31 34.18 10.87
N HIS A 210 18.25 34.94 10.30
CA HIS A 210 18.17 36.38 10.20
C HIS A 210 17.75 36.83 8.81
N LYS A 211 16.68 37.59 8.71
CA LYS A 211 16.09 38.02 7.43
C LYS A 211 17.00 38.95 6.61
N ASP A 212 17.89 39.64 7.27
CA ASP A 212 18.70 40.71 6.67
C ASP A 212 20.14 40.25 6.37
N SER A 213 20.50 39.00 6.64
CA SER A 213 21.82 38.47 6.34
C SER A 213 21.92 37.90 4.94
N ILE A 214 22.97 38.20 4.21
CA ILE A 214 23.27 37.61 2.91
C ILE A 214 23.92 36.23 3.07
N ILE A 215 24.82 36.10 4.05
CA ILE A 215 25.51 34.86 4.42
C ILE A 215 25.44 34.69 5.92
N GLU A 216 24.96 33.52 6.36
CA GLU A 216 25.00 33.14 7.75
C GLU A 216 25.95 31.96 7.97
N VAL A 217 26.84 32.10 8.95
CA VAL A 217 27.74 31.04 9.38
C VAL A 217 27.57 30.80 10.90
N PRO A 218 27.81 29.58 11.40
CA PRO A 218 27.73 29.33 12.84
C PRO A 218 28.65 30.25 13.63
N HIS A 219 28.22 30.64 14.82
CA HIS A 219 29.03 31.42 15.73
C HIS A 219 30.38 30.73 16.00
N GLY A 220 31.48 31.48 15.95
CA GLY A 220 32.82 30.93 16.10
C GLY A 220 33.42 30.27 14.86
N SER A 221 32.68 30.24 13.72
CA SER A 221 33.23 29.79 12.44
C SER A 221 34.23 30.83 11.89
N LYS A 222 35.20 30.32 11.13
CA LYS A 222 36.15 31.19 10.41
C LYS A 222 35.93 31.08 8.91
N LEU A 223 35.85 32.21 8.24
CA LEU A 223 35.91 32.30 6.79
C LEU A 223 37.35 32.56 6.38
N TYR A 224 37.84 31.86 5.38
CA TYR A 224 39.18 32.04 4.83
C TYR A 224 39.11 32.69 3.45
N VAL A 225 39.97 33.67 3.22
CA VAL A 225 40.28 34.19 1.89
C VAL A 225 41.74 33.86 1.61
N GLY A 226 41.97 32.86 0.77
CA GLY A 226 43.28 32.22 0.62
C GLY A 226 43.68 31.48 1.90
N GLU A 227 44.87 31.73 2.44
CA GLU A 227 45.37 31.14 3.67
C GLU A 227 45.08 31.99 4.93
N THR A 228 44.45 33.16 4.75
CA THR A 228 44.21 34.11 5.83
C THR A 228 42.82 33.94 6.41
N PRO A 229 42.66 33.61 7.71
CA PRO A 229 41.34 33.58 8.31
C PRO A 229 40.79 34.98 8.47
N ILE A 230 39.52 35.15 8.12
CA ILE A 230 38.76 36.37 8.42
C ILE A 230 38.07 36.13 9.77
N ASP A 231 38.37 36.96 10.74
CA ASP A 231 37.66 36.94 12.00
C ASP A 231 36.31 37.61 11.84
N LEU A 232 35.28 36.81 11.76
CA LEU A 232 33.90 37.26 11.54
C LEU A 232 33.32 38.02 12.73
N ASP A 233 33.89 37.87 13.91
CA ASP A 233 33.47 38.62 15.11
C ASP A 233 33.92 40.10 15.04
N ASN A 234 34.87 40.43 14.16
CA ASN A 234 35.43 41.75 13.96
C ASN A 234 35.17 42.33 12.58
N ILE A 235 34.39 41.71 11.73
CA ILE A 235 33.99 42.28 10.46
C ILE A 235 32.82 43.23 10.68
N LEU A 236 33.10 44.52 10.67
CA LEU A 236 32.10 45.55 10.50
C LEU A 236 31.74 45.62 9.00
N ILE A 237 30.61 45.03 8.61
CA ILE A 237 30.07 45.25 7.27
C ILE A 237 29.33 46.59 7.30
N PHE A 238 29.94 47.60 6.69
CA PHE A 238 29.25 48.85 6.42
C PHE A 238 28.37 48.64 5.20
N ILE A 239 27.06 48.74 5.37
CA ILE A 239 26.14 48.92 4.28
C ILE A 239 26.04 50.43 4.10
N GLU A 240 26.61 50.93 3.00
CA GLU A 240 26.28 52.31 2.56
C GLU A 240 24.92 52.28 1.92
N GLU A 241 24.04 53.22 2.32
CA GLU A 241 22.70 53.44 1.76
C GLU A 241 22.72 53.88 0.28
#